data_2808035d6d6dc4085d6da5f5bdeccfb1
#
_entry.id   2808035d6d6dc4085d6da5f5bdeccfb1
#
_cell.length_a   1.000
_cell.length_b   1.000
_cell.length_c   1.000
_cell.angle_alpha   90.00
_cell.angle_beta   90.00
_cell.angle_gamma   90.00
#
_symmetry.space_group_name_H-M   'P 1'
#
loop_
_entity.id
_entity.type
_entity.pdbx_description
1 polymer ?
#
loop_
_entity_poly.entity_id
_entity_poly.type
_entity_poly.pdbx_seq_one_letter_code
_entity_poly.pdbx_strand_id
1 'polypeptide(L)'
;AIAESIAQDKEMTKVLLAAAGVPVPDGASVTTAEEAWQAAQDIGAPVVIKPRDGNQGKGVAVNMKTEEEVKTAFAVAYDICSDVVVERYLPGHDYRLLVVGKQLIAAARRAPPEVIGDGSQTIRQLIDQVNLDPLRGDGHASPLTKIKVDNLTLATLAKINYTLESVPPK
;
A
#
# COMPACT_ATOMS: atom_id res chain seq x y z
N ALA A 1 -19.24 -12.44 12.88
CA ALA A 1 -18.81 -13.81 13.27
C ALA A 1 -17.35 -13.77 13.74
N ILE A 2 -16.91 -14.79 14.54
CA ILE A 2 -15.55 -14.83 15.13
C ILE A 2 -14.46 -14.67 14.06
N ALA A 3 -14.58 -15.35 12.90
CA ALA A 3 -13.63 -15.26 11.81
C ALA A 3 -13.53 -13.85 11.21
N GLU A 4 -14.62 -13.12 11.15
CA GLU A 4 -14.66 -11.73 10.67
C GLU A 4 -13.95 -10.80 11.64
N SER A 5 -14.19 -10.95 12.95
CA SER A 5 -13.50 -10.16 13.97
C SER A 5 -11.98 -10.39 13.94
N ILE A 6 -11.55 -11.65 13.76
CA ILE A 6 -10.13 -11.99 13.62
C ILE A 6 -9.56 -11.33 12.36
N ALA A 7 -10.28 -11.41 11.23
CA ALA A 7 -9.81 -10.83 9.96
C ALA A 7 -9.73 -9.29 9.98
N GLN A 8 -10.49 -8.63 10.84
CA GLN A 8 -10.41 -7.19 11.05
C GLN A 8 -9.21 -6.79 11.93
N ASP A 9 -8.82 -7.64 12.88
CA ASP A 9 -7.64 -7.43 13.71
C ASP A 9 -6.38 -7.97 13.02
N LYS A 10 -5.59 -7.04 12.48
CA LYS A 10 -4.36 -7.37 11.72
C LYS A 10 -3.29 -8.03 12.58
N GLU A 11 -3.18 -7.66 13.85
CA GLU A 11 -2.21 -8.27 14.78
C GLU A 11 -2.60 -9.69 15.14
N MET A 12 -3.86 -9.90 15.53
CA MET A 12 -4.40 -11.23 15.80
C MET A 12 -4.24 -12.15 14.59
N THR A 13 -4.56 -11.64 13.39
CA THR A 13 -4.39 -12.39 12.14
C THR A 13 -2.92 -12.78 11.92
N LYS A 14 -1.96 -11.88 12.15
CA LYS A 14 -0.53 -12.18 12.03
C LYS A 14 -0.07 -13.25 13.02
N VAL A 15 -0.48 -13.12 14.27
CA VAL A 15 -0.15 -14.12 15.31
C VAL A 15 -0.65 -15.51 14.92
N LEU A 16 -1.90 -15.61 14.45
CA LEU A 16 -2.49 -16.88 14.04
C LEU A 16 -1.80 -17.46 12.78
N LEU A 17 -1.47 -16.62 11.81
CA LEU A 17 -0.74 -17.04 10.62
C LEU A 17 0.67 -17.52 10.96
N ALA A 18 1.39 -16.79 11.80
CA ALA A 18 2.72 -17.19 12.26
C ALA A 18 2.68 -18.53 13.04
N ALA A 19 1.68 -18.69 13.93
CA ALA A 19 1.48 -19.94 14.65
C ALA A 19 1.14 -21.14 13.73
N ALA A 20 0.54 -20.86 12.56
CA ALA A 20 0.28 -21.85 11.52
C ALA A 20 1.48 -22.09 10.59
N GLY A 21 2.64 -21.47 10.84
CA GLY A 21 3.84 -21.58 10.01
C GLY A 21 3.82 -20.77 8.72
N VAL A 22 2.86 -19.85 8.57
CA VAL A 22 2.82 -18.93 7.42
C VAL A 22 3.78 -17.76 7.67
N PRO A 23 4.69 -17.44 6.74
CA PRO A 23 5.56 -16.29 6.89
C PRO A 23 4.75 -14.98 6.98
N VAL A 24 5.06 -14.18 7.99
CA VAL A 24 4.48 -12.84 8.17
C VAL A 24 5.64 -11.85 8.33
N PRO A 25 5.48 -10.58 7.93
CA PRO A 25 6.52 -9.58 8.14
C PRO A 25 6.74 -9.32 9.63
N ASP A 26 8.01 -9.22 10.04
CA ASP A 26 8.37 -8.73 11.37
C ASP A 26 7.82 -7.32 11.54
N GLY A 27 7.32 -7.01 12.74
CA GLY A 27 6.76 -5.69 13.01
C GLY A 27 6.47 -5.47 14.47
N ALA A 28 6.29 -4.21 14.82
CA ALA A 28 5.95 -3.75 16.17
C ALA A 28 4.86 -2.68 16.12
N SER A 29 3.98 -2.68 17.13
CA SER A 29 3.07 -1.56 17.40
C SER A 29 3.78 -0.53 18.25
N VAL A 30 3.62 0.74 17.89
CA VAL A 30 4.30 1.87 18.49
C VAL A 30 3.32 3.04 18.69
N THR A 31 3.58 3.87 19.67
CA THR A 31 2.73 5.00 20.05
C THR A 31 3.44 6.36 19.97
N THR A 32 4.75 6.34 19.77
CA THR A 32 5.58 7.56 19.60
C THR A 32 6.46 7.48 18.37
N ALA A 33 6.86 8.63 17.85
CA ALA A 33 7.75 8.72 16.69
C ALA A 33 9.15 8.14 17.00
N GLU A 34 9.61 8.27 18.24
CA GLU A 34 10.87 7.72 18.73
C GLU A 34 10.83 6.19 18.76
N GLU A 35 9.74 5.61 19.27
CA GLU A 35 9.52 4.16 19.24
C GLU A 35 9.45 3.65 17.80
N ALA A 36 8.82 4.41 16.88
CA ALA A 36 8.74 4.04 15.48
C ALA A 36 10.13 3.98 14.82
N TRP A 37 11.01 4.92 15.12
CA TRP A 37 12.38 4.90 14.63
C TRP A 37 13.19 3.75 15.24
N GLN A 38 13.08 3.54 16.56
CA GLN A 38 13.74 2.41 17.22
C GLN A 38 13.28 1.08 16.62
N ALA A 39 11.98 0.87 16.44
CA ALA A 39 11.44 -0.33 15.80
C ALA A 39 11.96 -0.51 14.36
N ALA A 40 12.10 0.58 13.58
CA ALA A 40 12.65 0.54 12.25
C ALA A 40 14.14 0.10 12.24
N GLN A 41 14.91 0.49 13.24
CA GLN A 41 16.30 0.06 13.41
C GLN A 41 16.38 -1.44 13.79
N ASP A 42 15.54 -1.88 14.73
CA ASP A 42 15.53 -3.27 15.22
C ASP A 42 15.09 -4.25 14.14
N ILE A 43 14.06 -3.88 13.34
CA ILE A 43 13.56 -4.68 12.21
C ILE A 43 14.55 -4.68 11.04
N GLY A 44 15.28 -3.56 10.88
CA GLY A 44 16.14 -3.29 9.72
C GLY A 44 15.38 -2.60 8.59
N ALA A 45 15.72 -1.33 8.33
CA ALA A 45 15.15 -0.57 7.21
C ALA A 45 15.49 -1.23 5.86
N PRO A 46 14.64 -1.08 4.83
CA PRO A 46 13.45 -0.26 4.79
C PRO A 46 12.24 -0.86 5.50
N VAL A 47 11.35 0.01 6.00
CA VAL A 47 10.12 -0.38 6.70
C VAL A 47 8.86 0.20 6.05
N VAL A 48 7.72 -0.36 6.45
CA VAL A 48 6.37 0.14 6.17
C VAL A 48 5.80 0.70 7.46
N ILE A 49 5.18 1.86 7.39
CA ILE A 49 4.48 2.49 8.51
C ILE A 49 3.01 2.64 8.14
N LYS A 50 2.14 2.21 9.04
CA LYS A 50 0.70 2.21 8.78
C LYS A 50 -0.10 2.34 10.07
N PRO A 51 -1.31 2.94 10.05
CA PRO A 51 -2.20 2.88 11.19
C PRO A 51 -2.62 1.42 11.42
N ARG A 52 -2.74 1.03 12.70
CA ARG A 52 -3.21 -0.31 13.10
C ARG A 52 -4.61 -0.57 12.54
N ASP A 53 -5.52 0.38 12.74
CA ASP A 53 -6.87 0.35 12.23
C ASP A 53 -7.00 1.29 11.04
N GLY A 54 -7.12 0.72 9.86
CA GLY A 54 -7.24 1.50 8.64
C GLY A 54 -7.54 0.61 7.44
N ASN A 55 -8.22 1.19 6.47
CA ASN A 55 -8.61 0.54 5.22
C ASN A 55 -8.13 1.34 4.01
N GLN A 56 -8.08 0.69 2.86
CA GLN A 56 -7.81 1.31 1.56
C GLN A 56 -6.44 2.00 1.46
N GLY A 57 -5.47 1.64 2.32
CA GLY A 57 -4.11 2.19 2.26
C GLY A 57 -3.97 3.62 2.79
N LYS A 58 -4.98 4.18 3.45
CA LYS A 58 -4.89 5.50 4.07
C LYS A 58 -3.82 5.51 5.16
N GLY A 59 -2.95 6.52 5.16
CA GLY A 59 -1.86 6.65 6.14
C GLY A 59 -0.76 5.60 6.04
N VAL A 60 -0.71 4.83 4.96
CA VAL A 60 0.33 3.83 4.73
C VAL A 60 1.50 4.45 3.97
N ALA A 61 2.69 4.41 4.58
CA ALA A 61 3.94 4.80 3.95
C ALA A 61 4.83 3.56 3.78
N VAL A 62 5.39 3.38 2.59
CA VAL A 62 6.20 2.21 2.23
C VAL A 62 7.62 2.60 1.88
N ASN A 63 8.58 1.68 2.15
CA ASN A 63 9.98 1.84 1.81
C ASN A 63 10.66 3.01 2.53
N MET A 64 10.31 3.24 3.80
CA MET A 64 10.91 4.26 4.65
C MET A 64 12.29 3.81 5.13
N LYS A 65 13.31 4.65 4.97
CA LYS A 65 14.72 4.28 5.18
C LYS A 65 15.41 5.14 6.22
N THR A 66 15.01 6.39 6.36
CA THR A 66 15.66 7.38 7.24
C THR A 66 14.78 7.71 8.43
N GLU A 67 15.41 8.24 9.49
CA GLU A 67 14.69 8.69 10.68
C GLU A 67 13.62 9.73 10.36
N GLU A 68 13.96 10.70 9.50
CA GLU A 68 13.04 11.76 9.09
C GLU A 68 11.81 11.20 8.35
N GLU A 69 12.03 10.27 7.40
CA GLU A 69 10.95 9.60 6.69
C GLU A 69 10.04 8.81 7.64
N VAL A 70 10.64 8.06 8.57
CA VAL A 70 9.91 7.25 9.56
C VAL A 70 9.07 8.13 10.48
N LYS A 71 9.65 9.20 11.06
CA LYS A 71 8.93 10.11 11.96
C LYS A 71 7.82 10.88 11.23
N THR A 72 8.07 11.31 10.00
CA THR A 72 7.04 11.96 9.17
C THR A 72 5.90 11.01 8.84
N ALA A 73 6.21 9.78 8.44
CA ALA A 73 5.23 8.76 8.15
C ALA A 73 4.43 8.35 9.40
N PHE A 74 5.09 8.29 10.56
CA PHE A 74 4.42 8.04 11.85
C PHE A 74 3.37 9.10 12.14
N ALA A 75 3.71 10.39 12.01
CA ALA A 75 2.77 11.47 12.27
C ALA A 75 1.50 11.36 11.39
N VAL A 76 1.67 11.07 10.09
CA VAL A 76 0.54 10.87 9.16
C VAL A 76 -0.32 9.66 9.54
N ALA A 77 0.30 8.57 9.98
CA ALA A 77 -0.42 7.38 10.42
C ALA A 77 -1.15 7.62 11.75
N TYR A 78 -0.50 8.32 12.67
CA TYR A 78 -1.02 8.66 14.01
C TYR A 78 -2.26 9.56 13.95
N ASP A 79 -2.33 10.48 12.99
CA ASP A 79 -3.53 11.32 12.76
C ASP A 79 -4.79 10.48 12.41
N ILE A 80 -4.60 9.25 11.94
CA ILE A 80 -5.69 8.34 11.59
C ILE A 80 -5.99 7.39 12.76
N CYS A 81 -4.95 6.88 13.41
CA CYS A 81 -5.05 5.95 14.53
C CYS A 81 -3.84 6.11 15.45
N SER A 82 -4.10 6.27 16.76
CA SER A 82 -3.05 6.42 17.77
C SER A 82 -2.11 5.22 17.89
N ASP A 83 -2.57 4.04 17.46
CA ASP A 83 -1.74 2.84 17.37
C ASP A 83 -1.18 2.73 15.96
N VAL A 84 0.13 2.88 15.82
CA VAL A 84 0.84 2.79 14.55
C VAL A 84 1.66 1.50 14.51
N VAL A 85 1.69 0.87 13.35
CA VAL A 85 2.47 -0.36 13.13
C VAL A 85 3.64 -0.06 12.21
N VAL A 86 4.84 -0.45 12.65
CA VAL A 86 6.07 -0.47 11.87
C VAL A 86 6.36 -1.91 11.48
N GLU A 87 6.48 -2.20 10.19
CA GLU A 87 6.75 -3.54 9.67
C GLU A 87 7.90 -3.54 8.68
N ARG A 88 8.58 -4.68 8.56
CA ARG A 88 9.60 -4.91 7.51
C ARG A 88 8.98 -4.69 6.14
N TYR A 89 9.63 -3.88 5.31
CA TYR A 89 9.26 -3.78 3.89
C TYR A 89 9.69 -5.04 3.15
N LEU A 90 8.73 -5.70 2.53
CA LEU A 90 8.97 -6.89 1.70
C LEU A 90 8.90 -6.48 0.23
N PRO A 91 10.01 -6.49 -0.51
CA PRO A 91 9.99 -6.25 -1.94
C PRO A 91 9.28 -7.41 -2.66
N GLY A 92 8.57 -7.11 -3.75
CA GLY A 92 7.90 -8.14 -4.54
C GLY A 92 6.57 -7.67 -5.12
N HIS A 93 5.80 -8.63 -5.59
CA HIS A 93 4.47 -8.39 -6.14
C HIS A 93 3.40 -8.69 -5.11
N ASP A 94 2.36 -7.87 -5.09
CA ASP A 94 1.18 -8.08 -4.26
C ASP A 94 0.17 -8.99 -4.98
N TYR A 95 -0.32 -10.01 -4.28
CA TYR A 95 -1.30 -10.94 -4.80
C TYR A 95 -2.51 -11.04 -3.88
N ARG A 96 -3.69 -11.09 -4.48
CA ARG A 96 -4.93 -11.48 -3.79
C ARG A 96 -5.25 -12.92 -4.12
N LEU A 97 -5.36 -13.76 -3.09
CA LEU A 97 -5.72 -15.16 -3.23
C LEU A 97 -7.18 -15.35 -2.79
N LEU A 98 -7.96 -16.05 -3.60
CA LEU A 98 -9.32 -16.48 -3.26
C LEU A 98 -9.28 -17.96 -2.91
N VAL A 99 -9.61 -18.25 -1.66
CA VAL A 99 -9.68 -19.62 -1.15
C VAL A 99 -11.14 -19.91 -0.77
N VAL A 100 -11.66 -21.03 -1.24
CA VAL A 100 -12.99 -21.52 -0.87
C VAL A 100 -12.85 -22.92 -0.27
N GLY A 101 -13.24 -23.05 0.98
CA GLY A 101 -12.97 -24.27 1.73
C GLY A 101 -11.45 -24.48 1.89
N LYS A 102 -10.92 -25.53 1.28
CA LYS A 102 -9.49 -25.88 1.31
C LYS A 102 -8.79 -25.71 -0.05
N GLN A 103 -9.47 -25.09 -1.03
CA GLN A 103 -8.97 -24.98 -2.39
C GLN A 103 -8.68 -23.53 -2.75
N LEU A 104 -7.51 -23.29 -3.35
CA LEU A 104 -7.19 -22.04 -4.00
C LEU A 104 -7.94 -21.98 -5.34
N ILE A 105 -8.91 -21.08 -5.44
CA ILE A 105 -9.77 -20.91 -6.62
C ILE A 105 -9.18 -19.93 -7.61
N ALA A 106 -8.59 -18.84 -7.11
CA ALA A 106 -8.01 -17.81 -7.97
C ALA A 106 -6.87 -17.09 -7.27
N ALA A 107 -5.92 -16.59 -8.07
CA ALA A 107 -4.87 -15.68 -7.65
C ALA A 107 -4.83 -14.50 -8.62
N ALA A 108 -4.93 -13.28 -8.10
CA ALA A 108 -4.85 -12.06 -8.89
C ALA A 108 -3.65 -11.23 -8.44
N ARG A 109 -2.77 -10.88 -9.37
CA ARG A 109 -1.71 -9.91 -9.11
C ARG A 109 -2.32 -8.52 -9.02
N ARG A 110 -1.98 -7.81 -7.96
CA ARG A 110 -2.33 -6.39 -7.79
C ARG A 110 -1.14 -5.56 -8.21
N ALA A 111 -1.29 -4.82 -9.30
CA ALA A 111 -0.29 -3.87 -9.76
C ALA A 111 -0.79 -2.45 -9.47
N PRO A 112 0.10 -1.55 -9.02
CA PRO A 112 -0.23 -0.13 -8.99
C PRO A 112 -0.67 0.33 -10.38
N PRO A 113 -1.54 1.33 -10.48
CA PRO A 113 -1.88 1.90 -11.78
C PRO A 113 -0.65 2.57 -12.38
N GLU A 114 -0.44 2.36 -13.68
CA GLU A 114 0.68 2.90 -14.42
C GLU A 114 0.25 3.42 -15.79
N VAL A 115 0.96 4.40 -16.31
CA VAL A 115 0.91 4.85 -17.69
C VAL A 115 2.33 4.81 -18.26
N ILE A 116 2.44 4.47 -19.53
CA ILE A 116 3.73 4.40 -20.24
C ILE A 116 3.86 5.64 -21.11
N GLY A 117 4.95 6.36 -20.95
CA GLY A 117 5.27 7.52 -21.78
C GLY A 117 5.43 7.14 -23.26
N ASP A 118 4.95 7.98 -24.15
CA ASP A 118 5.09 7.84 -25.60
C ASP A 118 5.91 8.97 -26.24
N GLY A 119 6.37 9.92 -25.41
CA GLY A 119 7.13 11.10 -25.84
C GLY A 119 6.30 12.20 -26.49
N SER A 120 4.95 12.07 -26.51
CA SER A 120 4.06 13.04 -27.18
C SER A 120 2.86 13.47 -26.35
N GLN A 121 2.29 12.57 -25.57
CA GLN A 121 1.10 12.83 -24.75
C GLN A 121 1.49 13.22 -23.33
N THR A 122 0.69 14.09 -22.72
CA THR A 122 0.82 14.39 -21.30
C THR A 122 0.37 13.20 -20.45
N ILE A 123 0.84 13.14 -19.19
CA ILE A 123 0.41 12.11 -18.24
C ILE A 123 -1.11 12.09 -18.09
N ARG A 124 -1.77 13.26 -18.08
CA ARG A 124 -3.23 13.36 -18.07
C ARG A 124 -3.87 12.64 -19.26
N GLN A 125 -3.39 12.94 -20.48
CA GLN A 125 -3.89 12.31 -21.71
C GLN A 125 -3.68 10.79 -21.70
N LEU A 126 -2.53 10.33 -21.24
CA LEU A 126 -2.24 8.90 -21.10
C LEU A 126 -3.17 8.23 -20.07
N ILE A 127 -3.47 8.88 -18.94
CA ILE A 127 -4.44 8.38 -17.96
C ILE A 127 -5.84 8.29 -18.58
N ASP A 128 -6.27 9.34 -19.27
CA ASP A 128 -7.59 9.35 -19.92
C ASP A 128 -7.69 8.23 -20.96
N GLN A 129 -6.66 8.03 -21.76
CA GLN A 129 -6.60 6.95 -22.75
C GLN A 129 -6.67 5.56 -22.09
N VAL A 130 -5.88 5.32 -21.04
CA VAL A 130 -5.89 4.03 -20.31
C VAL A 130 -7.26 3.79 -19.66
N ASN A 131 -7.94 4.83 -19.23
CA ASN A 131 -9.27 4.74 -18.62
C ASN A 131 -10.40 4.45 -19.62
N LEU A 132 -10.14 4.51 -20.95
CA LEU A 132 -11.08 4.07 -21.98
C LEU A 132 -11.15 2.54 -22.12
N ASP A 133 -10.23 1.78 -21.52
CA ASP A 133 -10.28 0.32 -21.51
C ASP A 133 -11.61 -0.15 -20.90
N PRO A 134 -12.44 -0.91 -21.64
CA PRO A 134 -13.74 -1.39 -21.16
C PRO A 134 -13.66 -2.31 -19.95
N LEU A 135 -12.48 -2.88 -19.66
CA LEU A 135 -12.24 -3.65 -18.43
C LEU A 135 -12.07 -2.78 -17.18
N ARG A 136 -11.91 -1.46 -17.36
CA ARG A 136 -11.77 -0.51 -16.25
C ARG A 136 -13.12 0.10 -15.87
N GLY A 137 -13.38 0.09 -14.58
CA GLY A 137 -14.60 0.68 -14.03
C GLY A 137 -14.38 1.32 -12.67
N ASP A 138 -15.44 1.95 -12.16
CA ASP A 138 -15.45 2.49 -10.82
C ASP A 138 -15.88 1.41 -9.81
N GLY A 139 -15.04 1.19 -8.79
CA GLY A 139 -15.32 0.21 -7.73
C GLY A 139 -14.86 -1.22 -8.06
N HIS A 140 -15.52 -2.20 -7.43
CA HIS A 140 -15.10 -3.62 -7.44
C HIS A 140 -15.82 -4.50 -8.47
N ALA A 141 -16.72 -3.91 -9.26
CA ALA A 141 -17.50 -4.65 -10.26
C ALA A 141 -16.72 -4.91 -11.55
N SER A 142 -15.65 -4.21 -11.79
CA SER A 142 -14.79 -4.35 -12.98
C SER A 142 -13.46 -5.02 -12.61
N PRO A 143 -12.85 -5.80 -13.54
CA PRO A 143 -11.55 -6.44 -13.31
C PRO A 143 -10.42 -5.46 -13.00
N LEU A 144 -10.46 -4.27 -13.62
CA LEU A 144 -9.51 -3.20 -13.44
C LEU A 144 -10.23 -1.95 -12.92
N THR A 145 -9.54 -1.19 -12.07
CA THR A 145 -10.04 0.09 -11.57
C THR A 145 -9.53 1.23 -12.45
N LYS A 146 -10.36 2.24 -12.68
CA LYS A 146 -9.94 3.48 -13.34
C LYS A 146 -8.87 4.18 -12.51
N ILE A 147 -7.87 4.73 -13.19
CA ILE A 147 -6.84 5.57 -12.58
C ILE A 147 -7.50 6.89 -12.18
N LYS A 148 -7.49 7.21 -10.89
CA LYS A 148 -8.02 8.46 -10.35
C LYS A 148 -6.90 9.48 -10.21
N VAL A 149 -7.21 10.70 -10.60
CA VAL A 149 -6.33 11.85 -10.37
C VAL A 149 -6.73 12.49 -9.04
N ASP A 150 -6.10 12.04 -7.99
CA ASP A 150 -6.30 12.52 -6.61
C ASP A 150 -4.99 13.09 -6.02
N ASN A 151 -5.04 13.55 -4.79
CA ASN A 151 -3.87 14.10 -4.09
C ASN A 151 -2.71 13.10 -3.99
N LEU A 152 -3.00 11.80 -3.89
CA LEU A 152 -1.97 10.76 -3.85
C LEU A 152 -1.28 10.62 -5.19
N THR A 153 -2.04 10.66 -6.28
CA THR A 153 -1.49 10.68 -7.66
C THR A 153 -0.59 11.89 -7.87
N LEU A 154 -1.04 13.09 -7.47
CA LEU A 154 -0.25 14.32 -7.58
C LEU A 154 1.03 14.25 -6.74
N ALA A 155 0.96 13.79 -5.50
CA ALA A 155 2.12 13.61 -4.64
C ALA A 155 3.11 12.57 -5.20
N THR A 156 2.60 11.50 -5.81
CA THR A 156 3.44 10.45 -6.44
C THR A 156 4.19 11.02 -7.64
N LEU A 157 3.52 11.79 -8.48
CA LEU A 157 4.17 12.45 -9.63
C LEU A 157 5.22 13.47 -9.18
N ALA A 158 4.91 14.26 -8.15
CA ALA A 158 5.84 15.25 -7.61
C ALA A 158 7.15 14.62 -7.08
N LYS A 159 7.09 13.44 -6.47
CA LYS A 159 8.28 12.70 -5.99
C LYS A 159 9.28 12.37 -7.10
N ILE A 160 8.81 12.23 -8.33
CA ILE A 160 9.62 11.93 -9.50
C ILE A 160 9.76 13.15 -10.45
N ASN A 161 9.46 14.35 -9.94
CA ASN A 161 9.53 15.63 -10.68
C ASN A 161 8.63 15.68 -11.93
N TYR A 162 7.48 15.01 -11.90
CA TYR A 162 6.45 15.08 -12.93
C TYR A 162 5.20 15.80 -12.41
N THR A 163 4.44 16.34 -13.36
CA THR A 163 3.08 16.85 -13.17
C THR A 163 2.15 16.16 -14.16
N LEU A 164 0.85 16.38 -14.05
CA LEU A 164 -0.11 15.85 -15.03
C LEU A 164 0.11 16.37 -16.45
N GLU A 165 0.70 17.54 -16.58
CA GLU A 165 0.98 18.20 -17.88
C GLU A 165 2.37 17.82 -18.43
N SER A 166 3.16 17.08 -17.68
CA SER A 166 4.45 16.59 -18.14
C SER A 166 4.27 15.54 -19.25
N VAL A 167 5.13 15.59 -20.25
CA VAL A 167 5.21 14.60 -21.35
C VAL A 167 6.35 13.64 -21.00
N PRO A 168 6.06 12.41 -20.54
CA PRO A 168 7.10 11.45 -20.21
C PRO A 168 7.75 10.90 -21.49
N PRO A 169 9.04 10.62 -21.49
CA PRO A 169 9.73 10.03 -22.63
C PRO A 169 9.19 8.61 -22.90
N LYS A 170 9.49 8.13 -24.10
CA LYS A 170 9.16 6.77 -24.53
C LYS A 170 10.09 5.74 -23.88
#